data_5f9e3fc26e7b35380bf0442f400e656b
#
_entry.id   5f9e3fc26e7b35380bf0442f400e656b
#
_cell.length_a   1.000
_cell.length_b   1.000
_cell.length_c   1.000
_cell.angle_alpha   90.00
_cell.angle_beta   90.00
_cell.angle_gamma   90.00
#
_symmetry.space_group_name_H-M   'P 1'
#
loop_
_entity.id
_entity.type
_entity.pdbx_description
1 polymer ?
#
loop_
_entity_poly.entity_id
_entity_poly.type
_entity_poly.pdbx_seq_one_letter_code
_entity_poly.pdbx_strand_id
1 'polypeptide(L)'
;PEVIRGMRERGYDMPVLLRIENILDSQITLLHESFRKAIASLGYKGEYRGVFPIKVNQQQHTVEKIAQFGSRFHHGLEVGSKAELISAISQLKDPEACLICNGYKDEEFIDLGLSAVRMGFKCIFVMEMPGELELILERSAALGVRPLLGVRVKLITKGSGHWAGSCGERSAFGLTTAQVVDIVDTLKQHDMLDCLQLLHYHLGSQVPNIRDIRTAVMESTRVYAGLVQEGAKM
;
A
#
# COMPACT_ATOMS: atom_id res chain seq x y z
N PRO A 1 -34.08 -8.80 -14.46
CA PRO A 1 -34.81 -9.45 -15.55
C PRO A 1 -34.51 -8.81 -16.92
N GLU A 2 -34.52 -7.48 -17.03
CA GLU A 2 -34.30 -6.74 -18.28
C GLU A 2 -32.90 -6.95 -18.86
N VAL A 3 -31.86 -6.94 -18.03
CA VAL A 3 -30.48 -7.20 -18.44
C VAL A 3 -30.36 -8.60 -19.05
N ILE A 4 -30.95 -9.63 -18.41
CA ILE A 4 -30.91 -11.01 -18.89
C ILE A 4 -31.68 -11.12 -20.23
N ARG A 5 -32.81 -10.43 -20.36
CA ARG A 5 -33.58 -10.40 -21.61
C ARG A 5 -32.75 -9.77 -22.73
N GLY A 6 -32.18 -8.59 -22.49
CA GLY A 6 -31.35 -7.90 -23.47
C GLY A 6 -30.08 -8.67 -23.86
N MET A 7 -29.54 -9.51 -22.96
CA MET A 7 -28.43 -10.43 -23.27
C MET A 7 -28.87 -11.52 -24.24
N ARG A 8 -30.03 -12.19 -23.98
CA ARG A 8 -30.57 -13.20 -24.82
C ARG A 8 -30.92 -12.67 -26.24
N GLU A 9 -31.48 -11.48 -26.29
CA GLU A 9 -31.77 -10.81 -27.57
C GLU A 9 -30.51 -10.53 -28.40
N ARG A 10 -29.34 -10.41 -27.75
CA ARG A 10 -28.01 -10.25 -28.35
C ARG A 10 -27.27 -11.58 -28.59
N GLY A 11 -27.94 -12.71 -28.36
CA GLY A 11 -27.36 -14.05 -28.57
C GLY A 11 -26.44 -14.56 -27.48
N TYR A 12 -26.46 -13.98 -26.26
CA TYR A 12 -25.70 -14.48 -25.13
C TYR A 12 -26.56 -15.47 -24.32
N ASP A 13 -26.08 -16.71 -24.23
CA ASP A 13 -26.70 -17.76 -23.44
C ASP A 13 -26.02 -17.97 -22.07
N MET A 14 -26.71 -18.62 -21.15
CA MET A 14 -26.16 -18.98 -19.83
C MET A 14 -25.16 -20.15 -19.94
N PRO A 15 -24.12 -20.20 -19.06
CA PRO A 15 -23.85 -19.31 -17.93
C PRO A 15 -23.15 -18.01 -18.33
N VAL A 16 -23.46 -16.90 -17.63
CA VAL A 16 -22.83 -15.60 -17.84
C VAL A 16 -22.35 -15.00 -16.52
N LEU A 17 -21.22 -14.30 -16.58
CA LEU A 17 -20.69 -13.51 -15.49
C LEU A 17 -20.95 -12.01 -15.76
N LEU A 18 -21.81 -11.42 -14.92
CA LEU A 18 -22.10 -9.99 -14.98
C LEU A 18 -21.15 -9.22 -14.06
N ARG A 19 -20.49 -8.21 -14.59
CA ARG A 19 -19.71 -7.24 -13.82
C ARG A 19 -20.37 -5.87 -13.93
N ILE A 20 -20.69 -5.29 -12.76
CA ILE A 20 -21.37 -4.01 -12.65
C ILE A 20 -20.36 -2.99 -12.13
N GLU A 21 -19.72 -2.26 -13.02
CA GLU A 21 -18.63 -1.32 -12.70
C GLU A 21 -19.08 -0.21 -11.74
N ASN A 22 -20.33 0.25 -11.83
CA ASN A 22 -20.86 1.29 -10.96
C ASN A 22 -20.87 0.90 -9.47
N ILE A 23 -20.94 -0.41 -9.15
CA ILE A 23 -20.84 -0.88 -7.77
C ILE A 23 -19.42 -0.63 -7.26
N LEU A 24 -18.41 -0.93 -8.06
CA LEU A 24 -17.01 -0.70 -7.72
C LEU A 24 -16.73 0.79 -7.49
N ASP A 25 -17.19 1.64 -8.42
CA ASP A 25 -17.10 3.09 -8.29
C ASP A 25 -17.76 3.61 -7.01
N SER A 26 -18.98 3.17 -6.73
CA SER A 26 -19.73 3.59 -5.53
C SER A 26 -19.04 3.16 -4.24
N GLN A 27 -18.38 1.97 -4.19
CA GLN A 27 -17.67 1.51 -3.01
C GLN A 27 -16.36 2.28 -2.79
N ILE A 28 -15.62 2.59 -3.85
CA ILE A 28 -14.43 3.46 -3.75
C ILE A 28 -14.85 4.84 -3.22
N THR A 29 -15.91 5.41 -3.77
CA THR A 29 -16.46 6.70 -3.32
C THR A 29 -16.86 6.66 -1.86
N LEU A 30 -17.65 5.66 -1.45
CA LEU A 30 -18.11 5.51 -0.07
C LEU A 30 -16.94 5.43 0.92
N LEU A 31 -15.89 4.68 0.58
CA LEU A 31 -14.69 4.56 1.42
C LEU A 31 -14.03 5.93 1.62
N HIS A 32 -13.75 6.65 0.53
CA HIS A 32 -13.11 7.96 0.59
C HIS A 32 -13.95 9.01 1.31
N GLU A 33 -15.25 9.06 1.03
CA GLU A 33 -16.16 9.99 1.69
C GLU A 33 -16.31 9.72 3.19
N SER A 34 -16.26 8.45 3.62
CA SER A 34 -16.31 8.08 5.03
C SER A 34 -15.09 8.61 5.78
N PHE A 35 -13.88 8.43 5.23
CA PHE A 35 -12.67 8.98 5.81
C PHE A 35 -12.64 10.51 5.76
N ARG A 36 -13.06 11.12 4.65
CA ARG A 36 -13.15 12.59 4.53
C ARG A 36 -14.04 13.20 5.60
N LYS A 37 -15.21 12.60 5.86
CA LYS A 37 -16.12 13.05 6.93
C LYS A 37 -15.47 12.93 8.31
N ALA A 38 -14.79 11.82 8.60
CA ALA A 38 -14.11 11.61 9.86
C ALA A 38 -12.96 12.62 10.05
N ILE A 39 -12.13 12.84 9.02
CA ILE A 39 -11.05 13.82 9.01
C ILE A 39 -11.59 15.23 9.31
N ALA A 40 -12.64 15.64 8.61
CA ALA A 40 -13.27 16.95 8.81
C ALA A 40 -13.84 17.11 10.22
N SER A 41 -14.52 16.08 10.75
CA SER A 41 -15.14 16.12 12.08
C SER A 41 -14.12 16.20 13.22
N LEU A 42 -12.90 15.68 13.02
CA LEU A 42 -11.82 15.67 14.01
C LEU A 42 -10.81 16.81 13.80
N GLY A 43 -10.95 17.62 12.75
CA GLY A 43 -9.97 18.66 12.41
C GLY A 43 -8.57 18.12 12.09
N TYR A 44 -8.49 16.84 11.64
CA TYR A 44 -7.23 16.23 11.28
C TYR A 44 -6.64 16.91 10.03
N LYS A 45 -5.33 17.11 9.98
CA LYS A 45 -4.67 17.89 8.91
C LYS A 45 -4.17 17.06 7.75
N GLY A 46 -4.12 15.73 7.89
CA GLY A 46 -3.73 14.82 6.81
C GLY A 46 -4.91 14.44 5.92
N GLU A 47 -4.61 13.71 4.86
CA GLU A 47 -5.57 13.19 3.89
C GLU A 47 -5.66 11.66 3.97
N TYR A 48 -6.79 11.12 3.54
CA TYR A 48 -6.94 9.70 3.28
C TYR A 48 -6.62 9.39 1.83
N ARG A 49 -5.69 8.49 1.60
CA ARG A 49 -5.36 7.95 0.27
C ARG A 49 -5.50 6.43 0.32
N GLY A 50 -6.52 5.90 -0.35
CA GLY A 50 -6.73 4.46 -0.44
C GLY A 50 -5.68 3.81 -1.34
N VAL A 51 -5.39 2.53 -1.09
CA VAL A 51 -4.48 1.73 -1.93
C VAL A 51 -5.08 0.35 -2.11
N PHE A 52 -5.18 -0.11 -3.35
CA PHE A 52 -5.73 -1.43 -3.67
C PHE A 52 -4.61 -2.44 -3.90
N PRO A 53 -4.57 -3.55 -3.14
CA PRO A 53 -3.60 -4.61 -3.36
C PRO A 53 -3.99 -5.49 -4.56
N ILE A 54 -3.15 -5.50 -5.61
CA ILE A 54 -3.42 -6.22 -6.87
C ILE A 54 -3.64 -7.72 -6.63
N LYS A 55 -2.94 -8.32 -5.68
CA LYS A 55 -3.07 -9.75 -5.32
C LYS A 55 -4.49 -10.17 -4.97
N VAL A 56 -5.35 -9.25 -4.53
CA VAL A 56 -6.75 -9.55 -4.17
C VAL A 56 -7.57 -9.89 -5.43
N ASN A 57 -7.37 -9.16 -6.53
CA ASN A 57 -7.94 -9.47 -7.82
C ASN A 57 -7.06 -8.90 -8.94
N GLN A 58 -6.28 -9.77 -9.58
CA GLN A 58 -5.29 -9.43 -10.61
C GLN A 58 -5.89 -9.28 -12.02
N GLN A 59 -7.21 -9.39 -12.16
CA GLN A 59 -7.85 -9.26 -13.47
C GLN A 59 -7.67 -7.84 -14.02
N GLN A 60 -7.11 -7.72 -15.21
CA GLN A 60 -6.78 -6.44 -15.84
C GLN A 60 -7.92 -5.43 -15.76
N HIS A 61 -9.13 -5.82 -16.19
CA HIS A 61 -10.30 -4.93 -16.19
C HIS A 61 -10.68 -4.44 -14.78
N THR A 62 -10.43 -5.24 -13.72
CA THR A 62 -10.69 -4.83 -12.34
C THR A 62 -9.68 -3.79 -11.88
N VAL A 63 -8.38 -4.05 -12.10
CA VAL A 63 -7.30 -3.12 -11.73
C VAL A 63 -7.43 -1.80 -12.50
N GLU A 64 -7.70 -1.88 -13.81
CA GLU A 64 -7.94 -0.72 -14.67
C GLU A 64 -9.09 0.15 -14.16
N LYS A 65 -10.23 -0.45 -13.79
CA LYS A 65 -11.38 0.30 -13.28
C LYS A 65 -11.12 0.90 -11.90
N ILE A 66 -10.40 0.20 -11.03
CA ILE A 66 -10.01 0.74 -9.72
C ILE A 66 -9.09 1.95 -9.91
N ALA A 67 -8.08 1.86 -10.77
CA ALA A 67 -7.19 2.97 -11.08
C ALA A 67 -7.96 4.15 -11.72
N GLN A 68 -8.88 3.87 -12.66
CA GLN A 68 -9.70 4.87 -13.34
C GLN A 68 -10.64 5.60 -12.36
N PHE A 69 -11.44 4.87 -11.59
CA PHE A 69 -12.40 5.46 -10.64
C PHE A 69 -11.73 6.09 -9.43
N GLY A 70 -10.61 5.51 -9.01
CA GLY A 70 -9.83 5.98 -7.88
C GLY A 70 -9.00 7.24 -8.14
N SER A 71 -8.73 7.58 -9.42
CA SER A 71 -7.83 8.70 -9.77
C SER A 71 -8.28 10.04 -9.18
N ARG A 72 -9.59 10.31 -9.09
CA ARG A 72 -10.13 11.52 -8.46
C ARG A 72 -9.88 11.63 -6.95
N PHE A 73 -9.40 10.55 -6.34
CA PHE A 73 -9.08 10.45 -4.91
C PHE A 73 -7.60 10.14 -4.68
N HIS A 74 -6.78 10.13 -5.72
CA HIS A 74 -5.39 9.67 -5.65
C HIS A 74 -5.26 8.24 -5.07
N HIS A 75 -6.23 7.37 -5.40
CA HIS A 75 -6.26 5.98 -4.95
C HIS A 75 -5.18 5.17 -5.67
N GLY A 76 -4.25 4.63 -4.89
CA GLY A 76 -3.07 3.94 -5.39
C GLY A 76 -3.23 2.43 -5.53
N LEU A 77 -2.13 1.79 -5.86
CA LEU A 77 -2.02 0.33 -5.99
C LEU A 77 -0.90 -0.20 -5.08
N GLU A 78 -1.11 -1.40 -4.53
CA GLU A 78 -0.08 -2.15 -3.80
C GLU A 78 0.32 -3.38 -4.60
N VAL A 79 1.61 -3.66 -4.62
CA VAL A 79 2.24 -4.74 -5.38
C VAL A 79 3.22 -5.52 -4.50
N GLY A 80 3.28 -6.82 -4.69
CA GLY A 80 4.18 -7.73 -3.97
C GLY A 80 5.06 -8.57 -4.89
N SER A 81 5.05 -8.30 -6.20
CA SER A 81 5.87 -9.01 -7.18
C SER A 81 6.23 -8.13 -8.38
N LYS A 82 7.28 -8.51 -9.13
CA LYS A 82 7.69 -7.81 -10.35
C LYS A 82 6.56 -7.72 -11.39
N ALA A 83 5.83 -8.80 -11.58
CA ALA A 83 4.71 -8.83 -12.52
C ALA A 83 3.58 -7.86 -12.12
N GLU A 84 3.26 -7.79 -10.83
CA GLU A 84 2.29 -6.83 -10.30
C GLU A 84 2.79 -5.39 -10.44
N LEU A 85 4.09 -5.14 -10.20
CA LEU A 85 4.70 -3.81 -10.36
C LEU A 85 4.60 -3.32 -11.80
N ILE A 86 4.94 -4.15 -12.77
CA ILE A 86 4.81 -3.83 -14.20
C ILE A 86 3.35 -3.53 -14.56
N SER A 87 2.43 -4.38 -14.07
CA SER A 87 0.98 -4.16 -14.28
C SER A 87 0.51 -2.85 -13.68
N ALA A 88 0.92 -2.53 -12.45
CA ALA A 88 0.55 -1.29 -11.76
C ALA A 88 1.05 -0.04 -12.51
N ILE A 89 2.31 -0.03 -12.94
CA ILE A 89 2.89 1.06 -13.73
C ILE A 89 2.09 1.29 -15.02
N SER A 90 1.61 0.22 -15.68
CA SER A 90 0.84 0.34 -16.90
C SER A 90 -0.56 0.92 -16.70
N GLN A 91 -1.15 0.73 -15.52
CA GLN A 91 -2.54 1.14 -15.22
C GLN A 91 -2.64 2.46 -14.48
N LEU A 92 -1.66 2.78 -13.64
CA LEU A 92 -1.67 3.99 -12.82
C LEU A 92 -1.31 5.20 -13.68
N LYS A 93 -2.25 6.14 -13.84
CA LYS A 93 -2.07 7.36 -14.64
C LYS A 93 -1.97 8.62 -13.80
N ASP A 94 -2.33 8.52 -12.53
CA ASP A 94 -2.31 9.63 -11.60
C ASP A 94 -0.94 9.67 -10.88
N PRO A 95 -0.11 10.71 -11.10
CA PRO A 95 1.21 10.81 -10.47
C PRO A 95 1.14 11.03 -8.95
N GLU A 96 -0.02 11.47 -8.43
CA GLU A 96 -0.22 11.66 -7.00
C GLU A 96 -0.64 10.38 -6.27
N ALA A 97 -1.05 9.34 -6.99
CA ALA A 97 -1.42 8.06 -6.43
C ALA A 97 -0.17 7.29 -5.97
N CYS A 98 -0.23 6.69 -4.78
CA CYS A 98 0.88 5.90 -4.25
C CYS A 98 0.96 4.54 -4.93
N LEU A 99 2.17 4.12 -5.29
CA LEU A 99 2.51 2.77 -5.70
C LEU A 99 3.32 2.13 -4.57
N ILE A 100 2.68 1.24 -3.80
CA ILE A 100 3.27 0.66 -2.60
C ILE A 100 3.89 -0.69 -2.94
N CYS A 101 5.20 -0.81 -2.76
CA CYS A 101 5.98 -2.01 -3.01
C CYS A 101 6.19 -2.79 -1.71
N ASN A 102 5.34 -3.77 -1.46
CA ASN A 102 5.45 -4.76 -0.39
C ASN A 102 6.11 -6.07 -0.90
N GLY A 103 6.21 -7.07 -0.03
CA GLY A 103 6.76 -8.37 -0.36
C GLY A 103 8.28 -8.38 -0.46
N TYR A 104 8.84 -9.55 -0.78
CA TYR A 104 10.27 -9.75 -0.93
C TYR A 104 10.80 -9.00 -2.15
N LYS A 105 11.92 -8.28 -1.96
CA LYS A 105 12.53 -7.44 -2.99
C LYS A 105 13.91 -7.98 -3.36
N ASP A 106 14.06 -8.36 -4.63
CA ASP A 106 15.35 -8.62 -5.25
C ASP A 106 15.82 -7.38 -6.06
N GLU A 107 17.02 -7.45 -6.60
CA GLU A 107 17.62 -6.36 -7.36
C GLU A 107 16.74 -5.88 -8.51
N GLU A 108 16.17 -6.81 -9.29
CA GLU A 108 15.31 -6.46 -10.44
C GLU A 108 14.02 -5.76 -10.00
N PHE A 109 13.43 -6.20 -8.88
CA PHE A 109 12.25 -5.53 -8.31
C PHE A 109 12.57 -4.08 -7.90
N ILE A 110 13.72 -3.90 -7.24
CA ILE A 110 14.18 -2.57 -6.81
C ILE A 110 14.49 -1.69 -8.01
N ASP A 111 15.18 -2.21 -9.02
CA ASP A 111 15.52 -1.46 -10.24
C ASP A 111 14.26 -1.01 -11.01
N LEU A 112 13.24 -1.87 -11.08
CA LEU A 112 11.94 -1.53 -11.66
C LEU A 112 11.25 -0.41 -10.87
N GLY A 113 11.22 -0.51 -9.55
CA GLY A 113 10.59 0.50 -8.70
C GLY A 113 11.35 1.84 -8.71
N LEU A 114 12.70 1.84 -8.72
CA LEU A 114 13.52 3.03 -8.89
C LEU A 114 13.31 3.67 -10.27
N SER A 115 13.13 2.85 -11.31
CA SER A 115 12.76 3.35 -12.64
C SER A 115 11.38 3.99 -12.61
N ALA A 116 10.41 3.44 -11.88
CA ALA A 116 9.11 4.06 -11.69
C ALA A 116 9.23 5.42 -10.96
N VAL A 117 10.08 5.53 -9.91
CA VAL A 117 10.36 6.81 -9.25
C VAL A 117 10.91 7.83 -10.25
N ARG A 118 11.87 7.45 -11.09
CA ARG A 118 12.44 8.32 -12.13
C ARG A 118 11.41 8.75 -13.18
N MET A 119 10.40 7.92 -13.44
CA MET A 119 9.26 8.24 -14.31
C MET A 119 8.23 9.17 -13.66
N GLY A 120 8.39 9.51 -12.37
CA GLY A 120 7.50 10.41 -11.64
C GLY A 120 6.42 9.72 -10.79
N PHE A 121 6.45 8.39 -10.66
CA PHE A 121 5.53 7.70 -9.76
C PHE A 121 5.94 7.86 -8.29
N LYS A 122 4.98 7.95 -7.40
CA LYS A 122 5.20 7.85 -5.94
C LYS A 122 5.36 6.37 -5.55
N CYS A 123 6.45 5.74 -6.01
CA CYS A 123 6.76 4.34 -5.76
C CYS A 123 7.53 4.20 -4.45
N ILE A 124 6.89 3.64 -3.41
CA ILE A 124 7.42 3.54 -2.05
C ILE A 124 7.78 2.09 -1.76
N PHE A 125 9.06 1.83 -1.47
CA PHE A 125 9.54 0.51 -1.03
C PHE A 125 9.28 0.34 0.46
N VAL A 126 8.41 -0.59 0.83
CA VAL A 126 8.15 -0.93 2.23
C VAL A 126 9.11 -2.02 2.66
N MET A 127 10.07 -1.68 3.50
CA MET A 127 11.03 -2.64 4.06
C MET A 127 10.33 -3.57 5.06
N GLU A 128 10.38 -4.86 4.77
CA GLU A 128 9.73 -5.92 5.53
C GLU A 128 10.74 -6.91 6.13
N MET A 129 11.99 -6.88 5.66
CA MET A 129 13.06 -7.79 6.05
C MET A 129 14.35 -7.01 6.37
N PRO A 130 15.15 -7.48 7.36
CA PRO A 130 16.53 -6.99 7.53
C PRO A 130 17.34 -7.20 6.24
N GLY A 131 18.19 -6.27 5.89
CA GLY A 131 19.01 -6.33 4.67
C GLY A 131 18.37 -5.74 3.41
N GLU A 132 17.05 -5.54 3.36
CA GLU A 132 16.44 -4.86 2.21
C GLU A 132 16.93 -3.43 2.04
N LEU A 133 17.23 -2.72 3.15
CA LEU A 133 17.75 -1.36 3.09
C LEU A 133 19.09 -1.30 2.37
N GLU A 134 20.03 -2.18 2.70
CA GLU A 134 21.36 -2.21 2.09
C GLU A 134 21.25 -2.38 0.57
N LEU A 135 20.43 -3.34 0.13
CA LEU A 135 20.19 -3.58 -1.29
C LEU A 135 19.54 -2.39 -1.98
N ILE A 136 18.56 -1.73 -1.34
CA ILE A 136 17.92 -0.54 -1.91
C ILE A 136 18.93 0.61 -2.02
N LEU A 137 19.77 0.83 -1.02
CA LEU A 137 20.81 1.88 -1.05
C LEU A 137 21.85 1.62 -2.14
N GLU A 138 22.30 0.38 -2.30
CA GLU A 138 23.22 -0.02 -3.36
C GLU A 138 22.63 0.26 -4.75
N ARG A 139 21.40 -0.20 -5.01
CA ARG A 139 20.73 0.01 -6.30
C ARG A 139 20.42 1.47 -6.55
N SER A 140 20.02 2.20 -5.51
CA SER A 140 19.78 3.64 -5.53
C SER A 140 21.03 4.42 -5.97
N ALA A 141 22.20 4.08 -5.40
CA ALA A 141 23.48 4.66 -5.77
C ALA A 141 23.87 4.32 -7.21
N ALA A 142 23.72 3.05 -7.61
CA ALA A 142 24.05 2.57 -8.95
C ALA A 142 23.21 3.26 -10.05
N LEU A 143 21.93 3.54 -9.78
CA LEU A 143 21.01 4.17 -10.74
C LEU A 143 20.94 5.71 -10.60
N GLY A 144 21.54 6.28 -9.55
CA GLY A 144 21.47 7.72 -9.26
C GLY A 144 20.05 8.21 -8.97
N VAL A 145 19.23 7.38 -8.32
CA VAL A 145 17.81 7.68 -8.00
C VAL A 145 17.62 7.61 -6.49
N ARG A 146 17.13 8.68 -5.85
CA ARG A 146 16.77 8.64 -4.42
C ARG A 146 15.45 7.86 -4.25
N PRO A 147 15.41 6.82 -3.41
CA PRO A 147 14.23 6.00 -3.21
C PRO A 147 13.20 6.73 -2.33
N LEU A 148 11.93 6.33 -2.42
CA LEU A 148 10.92 6.59 -1.41
C LEU A 148 10.78 5.34 -0.56
N LEU A 149 10.92 5.47 0.76
CA LEU A 149 11.03 4.35 1.69
C LEU A 149 9.87 4.31 2.68
N GLY A 150 9.50 3.10 3.04
CA GLY A 150 8.63 2.81 4.16
C GLY A 150 9.20 1.71 5.04
N VAL A 151 8.83 1.67 6.30
CA VAL A 151 9.15 0.57 7.21
C VAL A 151 7.87 -0.15 7.62
N ARG A 152 7.87 -1.49 7.55
CA ARG A 152 6.81 -2.30 8.12
C ARG A 152 7.18 -2.74 9.52
N VAL A 153 6.48 -2.21 10.52
CA VAL A 153 6.69 -2.56 11.93
C VAL A 153 5.82 -3.74 12.34
N LYS A 154 6.37 -4.63 13.15
CA LYS A 154 5.62 -5.67 13.85
C LYS A 154 4.94 -5.04 15.05
N LEU A 155 3.60 -5.07 15.09
CA LEU A 155 2.84 -4.62 16.26
C LEU A 155 2.79 -5.74 17.31
N ILE A 156 2.77 -5.38 18.60
CA ILE A 156 2.51 -6.28 19.71
C ILE A 156 1.02 -6.66 19.74
N THR A 157 0.17 -5.72 19.31
CA THR A 157 -1.28 -5.96 19.15
C THR A 157 -1.52 -7.15 18.25
N LYS A 158 -2.16 -8.17 18.80
CA LYS A 158 -2.57 -9.35 18.03
C LYS A 158 -3.79 -9.00 17.20
N GLY A 159 -3.70 -9.20 15.90
CA GLY A 159 -4.87 -9.13 15.02
C GLY A 159 -5.89 -10.23 15.36
N SER A 160 -7.16 -9.94 15.19
CA SER A 160 -8.22 -10.93 15.19
C SER A 160 -8.60 -11.25 13.75
N GLY A 161 -9.10 -12.48 13.50
CA GLY A 161 -9.54 -12.90 12.19
C GLY A 161 -8.79 -14.12 11.66
N HIS A 162 -9.09 -14.51 10.42
CA HIS A 162 -8.66 -15.79 9.82
C HIS A 162 -7.12 -15.93 9.72
N TRP A 163 -6.38 -14.82 9.67
CA TRP A 163 -4.93 -14.75 9.54
C TRP A 163 -4.23 -14.11 10.75
N ALA A 164 -4.79 -14.28 11.95
CA ALA A 164 -4.20 -13.75 13.19
C ALA A 164 -2.73 -14.20 13.42
N GLY A 165 -2.35 -15.36 12.87
CA GLY A 165 -0.98 -15.88 12.96
C GLY A 165 0.05 -15.17 12.06
N SER A 166 -0.39 -14.33 11.10
CA SER A 166 0.49 -13.53 10.23
C SER A 166 0.77 -12.13 10.77
N CYS A 167 0.29 -11.82 11.97
CA CYS A 167 0.45 -10.53 12.65
C CYS A 167 1.21 -10.71 13.97
N GLY A 168 1.72 -9.60 14.52
CA GLY A 168 2.44 -9.59 15.79
C GLY A 168 3.91 -10.00 15.66
N GLU A 169 4.59 -10.18 16.78
CA GLU A 169 6.03 -10.47 16.85
C GLU A 169 6.47 -11.73 16.09
N ARG A 170 5.58 -12.72 15.94
CA ARG A 170 5.87 -13.96 15.23
C ARG A 170 5.61 -13.89 13.72
N SER A 171 5.20 -12.73 13.21
CA SER A 171 5.04 -12.54 11.76
C SER A 171 6.34 -12.82 11.02
N ALA A 172 6.26 -13.53 9.89
CA ALA A 172 7.40 -13.75 9.01
C ALA A 172 7.91 -12.43 8.40
N PHE A 173 7.03 -11.44 8.24
CA PHE A 173 7.34 -10.14 7.65
C PHE A 173 7.21 -9.03 8.69
N GLY A 174 7.94 -7.96 8.44
CA GLY A 174 7.98 -6.78 9.29
C GLY A 174 9.19 -6.80 10.23
N LEU A 175 9.52 -5.64 10.72
CA LEU A 175 10.70 -5.34 11.51
C LEU A 175 10.33 -5.15 12.97
N THR A 176 11.20 -5.56 13.88
CA THR A 176 11.10 -5.20 15.29
C THR A 176 11.40 -3.72 15.49
N THR A 177 11.01 -3.15 16.61
CA THR A 177 11.34 -1.75 16.93
C THR A 177 12.85 -1.50 16.92
N ALA A 178 13.66 -2.45 17.40
CA ALA A 178 15.13 -2.33 17.35
C ALA A 178 15.63 -2.24 15.90
N GLN A 179 15.15 -3.12 15.01
CA GLN A 179 15.51 -3.09 13.59
C GLN A 179 15.05 -1.80 12.89
N VAL A 180 13.92 -1.22 13.30
CA VAL A 180 13.48 0.10 12.79
C VAL A 180 14.43 1.21 13.23
N VAL A 181 14.94 1.16 14.47
CA VAL A 181 15.97 2.10 14.96
C VAL A 181 17.26 1.93 14.15
N ASP A 182 17.74 0.70 13.92
CA ASP A 182 18.93 0.44 13.09
C ASP A 182 18.79 1.03 11.67
N ILE A 183 17.58 0.93 11.06
CA ILE A 183 17.28 1.54 9.76
C ILE A 183 17.38 3.06 9.83
N VAL A 184 16.80 3.68 10.86
CA VAL A 184 16.85 5.15 11.04
C VAL A 184 18.30 5.61 11.18
N ASP A 185 19.12 4.92 11.97
CA ASP A 185 20.53 5.25 12.17
C ASP A 185 21.34 5.09 10.88
N THR A 186 21.08 4.02 10.13
CA THR A 186 21.70 3.80 8.80
C THR A 186 21.31 4.92 7.83
N LEU A 187 20.04 5.30 7.76
CA LEU A 187 19.57 6.37 6.88
C LEU A 187 20.16 7.73 7.27
N LYS A 188 20.36 8.02 8.57
CA LYS A 188 21.06 9.21 9.05
C LYS A 188 22.52 9.23 8.58
N GLN A 189 23.23 8.09 8.68
CA GLN A 189 24.63 7.97 8.24
C GLN A 189 24.79 8.24 6.73
N HIS A 190 23.77 7.90 5.92
CA HIS A 190 23.75 8.11 4.48
C HIS A 190 23.13 9.46 4.05
N ASP A 191 22.71 10.32 4.99
CA ASP A 191 21.96 11.56 4.70
C ASP A 191 20.71 11.31 3.85
N MET A 192 19.97 10.26 4.21
CA MET A 192 18.78 9.78 3.48
C MET A 192 17.54 9.57 4.37
N LEU A 193 17.55 10.12 5.60
CA LEU A 193 16.40 9.97 6.49
C LEU A 193 15.13 10.62 5.93
N ASP A 194 15.26 11.64 5.11
CA ASP A 194 14.15 12.30 4.41
C ASP A 194 13.48 11.39 3.36
N CYS A 195 14.15 10.31 2.94
CA CYS A 195 13.56 9.28 2.08
C CYS A 195 12.53 8.41 2.83
N LEU A 196 12.60 8.32 4.17
CA LEU A 196 11.65 7.56 4.99
C LEU A 196 10.36 8.35 5.16
N GLN A 197 9.30 7.94 4.44
CA GLN A 197 8.05 8.68 4.31
C GLN A 197 6.81 7.86 4.68
N LEU A 198 6.97 6.56 4.99
CA LEU A 198 5.84 5.68 5.27
C LEU A 198 6.12 4.76 6.46
N LEU A 199 5.22 4.75 7.43
CA LEU A 199 5.10 3.67 8.41
C LEU A 199 3.99 2.72 7.98
N HIS A 200 4.31 1.46 7.83
CA HIS A 200 3.38 0.39 7.47
C HIS A 200 3.25 -0.63 8.60
N TYR A 201 2.08 -1.18 8.76
CA TYR A 201 1.84 -2.37 9.58
C TYR A 201 0.72 -3.22 8.98
N HIS A 202 0.70 -4.50 9.29
CA HIS A 202 -0.35 -5.42 8.85
C HIS A 202 -1.09 -5.97 10.07
N LEU A 203 -2.38 -5.70 10.14
CA LEU A 203 -3.24 -6.11 11.26
C LEU A 203 -3.92 -7.46 11.03
N GLY A 204 -3.90 -7.96 9.82
CA GLY A 204 -4.59 -9.17 9.39
C GLY A 204 -5.56 -8.92 8.25
N SER A 205 -6.28 -9.96 7.86
CA SER A 205 -7.31 -9.91 6.84
C SER A 205 -8.67 -10.15 7.48
N GLN A 206 -9.71 -9.48 6.96
CA GLN A 206 -11.10 -9.62 7.42
C GLN A 206 -11.23 -9.43 8.94
N VAL A 207 -10.65 -8.34 9.45
CA VAL A 207 -10.69 -8.01 10.88
C VAL A 207 -12.12 -7.65 11.28
N PRO A 208 -12.80 -8.46 12.11
CA PRO A 208 -14.22 -8.29 12.41
C PRO A 208 -14.48 -7.25 13.50
N ASN A 209 -13.45 -6.89 14.29
CA ASN A 209 -13.61 -6.07 15.48
C ASN A 209 -12.91 -4.71 15.33
N ILE A 210 -13.71 -3.65 15.35
CA ILE A 210 -13.19 -2.26 15.25
C ILE A 210 -12.22 -1.90 16.39
N ARG A 211 -12.34 -2.55 17.56
CA ARG A 211 -11.44 -2.31 18.70
C ARG A 211 -10.00 -2.72 18.40
N ASP A 212 -9.83 -3.80 17.64
CA ASP A 212 -8.50 -4.28 17.25
C ASP A 212 -7.83 -3.27 16.30
N ILE A 213 -8.61 -2.73 15.37
CA ILE A 213 -8.15 -1.65 14.47
C ILE A 213 -7.72 -0.43 15.29
N ARG A 214 -8.55 0.00 16.26
CA ARG A 214 -8.23 1.13 17.15
C ARG A 214 -6.94 0.89 17.93
N THR A 215 -6.78 -0.29 18.52
CA THR A 215 -5.59 -0.61 19.32
C THR A 215 -4.33 -0.60 18.46
N ALA A 216 -4.39 -1.19 17.26
CA ALA A 216 -3.28 -1.18 16.32
C ALA A 216 -2.91 0.24 15.85
N VAL A 217 -3.89 1.09 15.56
CA VAL A 217 -3.66 2.50 15.22
C VAL A 217 -3.00 3.24 16.37
N MET A 218 -3.44 3.03 17.62
CA MET A 218 -2.83 3.66 18.78
C MET A 218 -1.38 3.22 19.01
N GLU A 219 -1.07 1.94 18.77
CA GLU A 219 0.30 1.42 18.88
C GLU A 219 1.18 1.99 17.75
N SER A 220 0.72 1.90 16.50
CA SER A 220 1.47 2.41 15.35
C SER A 220 1.71 3.92 15.41
N THR A 221 0.76 4.70 15.95
CA THR A 221 0.92 6.15 16.12
C THR A 221 2.08 6.49 17.07
N ARG A 222 2.36 5.66 18.09
CA ARG A 222 3.53 5.87 18.97
C ARG A 222 4.83 5.67 18.21
N VAL A 223 4.90 4.63 17.38
CA VAL A 223 6.06 4.39 16.51
C VAL A 223 6.23 5.54 15.51
N TYR A 224 5.13 5.97 14.88
CA TYR A 224 5.11 7.12 13.98
C TYR A 224 5.65 8.39 14.66
N ALA A 225 5.16 8.71 15.86
CA ALA A 225 5.63 9.86 16.61
C ALA A 225 7.12 9.78 16.91
N GLY A 226 7.64 8.60 17.28
CA GLY A 226 9.07 8.36 17.46
C GLY A 226 9.87 8.62 16.20
N LEU A 227 9.44 8.12 15.05
CA LEU A 227 10.12 8.33 13.76
C LEU A 227 10.15 9.82 13.37
N VAL A 228 9.05 10.55 13.60
CA VAL A 228 9.01 12.01 13.35
C VAL A 228 9.96 12.77 14.31
N GLN A 229 10.06 12.35 15.57
CA GLN A 229 11.00 12.94 16.53
C GLN A 229 12.45 12.68 16.14
N GLU A 230 12.75 11.54 15.53
CA GLU A 230 14.07 11.21 14.96
C GLU A 230 14.40 12.01 13.68
N GLY A 231 13.42 12.71 13.11
CA GLY A 231 13.59 13.59 11.93
C GLY A 231 13.08 13.02 10.62
N ALA A 232 12.36 11.88 10.62
CA ALA A 232 11.73 11.36 9.42
C ALA A 232 10.64 12.31 8.91
N LYS A 233 10.55 12.51 7.59
CA LYS A 233 9.57 13.38 6.93
C LYS A 233 8.33 12.58 6.50
N MET A 234 7.53 12.16 7.47
CA MET A 234 6.35 11.32 7.26
C MET A 234 5.06 12.12 7.16
#